data_9c64b5fab5cc82027989bd8ffb01c567
#
_entry.id   9c64b5fab5cc82027989bd8ffb01c567
#
_cell.length_a   1.000
_cell.length_b   1.000
_cell.length_c   1.000
_cell.angle_alpha   90.00
_cell.angle_beta   90.00
_cell.angle_gamma   90.00
#
_symmetry.space_group_name_H-M   'P 1'
#
loop_
_entity.id
_entity.type
_entity.pdbx_description
1 polymer ?
#
loop_
_entity_poly.entity_id
_entity_poly.type
_entity_poly.pdbx_seq_one_letter_code
_entity_poly.pdbx_strand_id
1 'polypeptide(L)'
;MTAARSMVISMRLPTESGKRLKRMANRHGWTPSDASAKLVEEGLRRSEFAFIDFRDSPAGRQACIQGSTLAVWEIMLLTRSYKADVAAVAKHLGWPLGKVQAAVHYAEAFPEEVDEALSENESTDFDSLKRMLPQAVEFASRKAARR
;
A
#
# COMPACT_ATOMS: atom_id res chain seq x y z
N MET A 1 -23.76 -10.90 -1.66
CA MET A 1 -23.01 -9.64 -1.36
C MET A 1 -23.90 -8.73 -0.52
N THR A 2 -23.58 -8.58 0.73
CA THR A 2 -24.19 -7.53 1.55
C THR A 2 -23.53 -6.22 1.17
N ALA A 3 -24.29 -5.29 0.59
CA ALA A 3 -23.82 -3.92 0.38
C ALA A 3 -23.34 -3.37 1.75
N ALA A 4 -22.13 -2.83 1.78
CA ALA A 4 -21.61 -2.21 2.98
C ALA A 4 -22.58 -1.10 3.40
N ARG A 5 -23.09 -1.18 4.64
CA ARG A 5 -23.96 -0.13 5.18
C ARG A 5 -23.14 1.14 5.32
N SER A 6 -23.54 2.20 4.64
CA SER A 6 -22.90 3.51 4.78
C SER A 6 -23.59 4.31 5.88
N MET A 7 -22.78 5.06 6.62
CA MET A 7 -23.22 6.01 7.62
C MET A 7 -22.87 7.42 7.14
N VAL A 8 -23.79 8.35 7.26
CA VAL A 8 -23.54 9.75 6.93
C VAL A 8 -23.03 10.48 8.17
N ILE A 9 -21.87 11.10 8.05
CA ILE A 9 -21.29 11.96 9.08
C ILE A 9 -21.07 13.33 8.47
N SER A 10 -21.58 14.36 9.14
CA SER A 10 -21.38 15.75 8.73
C SER A 10 -20.27 16.38 9.57
N MET A 11 -19.35 17.09 8.92
CA MET A 11 -18.27 17.80 9.61
C MET A 11 -18.14 19.23 9.10
N ARG A 12 -17.65 20.12 9.93
CA ARG A 12 -17.27 21.47 9.56
C ARG A 12 -15.75 21.58 9.54
N LEU A 13 -15.22 22.15 8.48
CA LEU A 13 -13.79 22.40 8.33
C LEU A 13 -13.52 23.90 8.38
N PRO A 14 -12.36 24.33 8.91
CA PRO A 14 -11.87 25.66 8.68
C PRO A 14 -11.82 25.96 7.17
N THR A 15 -12.08 27.21 6.79
CA THR A 15 -12.15 27.59 5.36
C THR A 15 -10.91 27.18 4.57
N GLU A 16 -9.72 27.36 5.12
CA GLU A 16 -8.47 26.99 4.43
C GLU A 16 -8.33 25.48 4.26
N SER A 17 -8.75 24.71 5.25
CA SER A 17 -8.78 23.24 5.14
C SER A 17 -9.76 22.77 4.07
N GLY A 18 -10.94 23.41 4.00
CA GLY A 18 -11.92 23.15 2.95
C GLY A 18 -11.38 23.43 1.55
N LYS A 19 -10.66 24.53 1.37
CA LYS A 19 -10.00 24.86 0.08
C LYS A 19 -8.95 23.84 -0.31
N ARG A 20 -8.13 23.40 0.64
CA ARG A 20 -7.10 22.36 0.43
C ARG A 20 -7.73 21.03 0.03
N LEU A 21 -8.82 20.66 0.68
CA LEU A 21 -9.58 19.45 0.36
C LEU A 21 -10.11 19.49 -1.08
N LYS A 22 -10.72 20.61 -1.48
CA LYS A 22 -11.22 20.78 -2.84
C LYS A 22 -10.12 20.69 -3.89
N ARG A 23 -8.97 21.28 -3.63
CA ARG A 23 -7.81 21.18 -4.54
C ARG A 23 -7.31 19.73 -4.68
N MET A 24 -7.25 19.00 -3.57
CA MET A 24 -6.87 17.58 -3.59
C MET A 24 -7.89 16.75 -4.37
N ALA A 25 -9.17 16.96 -4.12
CA ALA A 25 -10.24 16.28 -4.85
C ALA A 25 -10.14 16.52 -6.36
N ASN A 26 -9.93 17.77 -6.78
CA ASN A 26 -9.77 18.12 -8.19
C ASN A 26 -8.57 17.42 -8.85
N ARG A 27 -7.44 17.35 -8.16
CA ARG A 27 -6.24 16.67 -8.69
C ARG A 27 -6.47 15.18 -8.95
N HIS A 28 -7.33 14.56 -8.14
CA HIS A 28 -7.62 13.12 -8.23
C HIS A 28 -8.88 12.80 -9.05
N GLY A 29 -9.61 13.81 -9.52
CA GLY A 29 -10.89 13.60 -10.16
C GLY A 29 -11.98 13.12 -9.22
N TRP A 30 -11.88 13.42 -7.93
CA TRP A 30 -12.84 13.04 -6.92
C TRP A 30 -13.77 14.19 -6.59
N THR A 31 -14.97 13.86 -6.08
CA THR A 31 -15.81 14.88 -5.42
C THR A 31 -15.20 15.23 -4.06
N PRO A 32 -15.49 16.41 -3.50
CA PRO A 32 -15.07 16.74 -2.12
C PRO A 32 -15.55 15.72 -1.08
N SER A 33 -16.75 15.17 -1.25
CA SER A 33 -17.28 14.12 -0.37
C SER A 33 -16.48 12.85 -0.44
N ASP A 34 -16.11 12.39 -1.64
CA ASP A 34 -15.29 11.19 -1.83
C ASP A 34 -13.89 11.40 -1.27
N ALA A 35 -13.29 12.56 -1.49
CA ALA A 35 -11.99 12.91 -0.92
C ALA A 35 -12.03 12.90 0.61
N SER A 36 -13.08 13.46 1.20
CA SER A 36 -13.27 13.44 2.65
C SER A 36 -13.35 12.02 3.20
N ALA A 37 -14.18 11.18 2.58
CA ALA A 37 -14.34 9.78 3.00
C ALA A 37 -13.03 9.00 2.89
N LYS A 38 -12.29 9.16 1.80
CA LYS A 38 -10.97 8.51 1.61
C LYS A 38 -9.95 8.96 2.65
N LEU A 39 -9.84 10.24 2.90
CA LEU A 39 -8.89 10.78 3.88
C LEU A 39 -9.21 10.37 5.31
N VAL A 40 -10.50 10.30 5.67
CA VAL A 40 -10.93 9.79 6.98
C VAL A 40 -10.56 8.32 7.12
N GLU A 41 -10.85 7.50 6.11
CA GLU A 41 -10.52 6.08 6.12
C GLU A 41 -9.00 5.86 6.24
N GLU A 42 -8.20 6.59 5.46
CA GLU A 42 -6.73 6.53 5.56
C GLU A 42 -6.24 6.95 6.96
N GLY A 43 -6.81 7.99 7.53
CA GLY A 43 -6.50 8.45 8.88
C GLY A 43 -6.79 7.40 9.94
N LEU A 44 -7.94 6.72 9.83
CA LEU A 44 -8.31 5.61 10.71
C LEU A 44 -7.31 4.43 10.57
N ARG A 45 -7.00 4.05 9.36
CA ARG A 45 -6.05 2.95 9.11
C ARG A 45 -4.64 3.27 9.63
N ARG A 46 -4.18 4.52 9.48
CA ARG A 46 -2.91 4.95 10.09
C ARG A 46 -2.89 4.81 11.60
N SER A 47 -4.01 5.08 12.27
CA SER A 47 -4.11 4.97 13.72
C SER A 47 -4.24 3.52 14.20
N GLU A 48 -4.80 2.64 13.37
CA GLU A 48 -5.05 1.24 13.71
C GLU A 48 -3.87 0.31 13.35
N PHE A 49 -3.09 0.65 12.33
CA PHE A 49 -2.00 -0.19 11.82
C PHE A 49 -0.64 0.53 11.95
N ALA A 50 0.29 -0.11 12.65
CA ALA A 50 1.66 0.38 12.77
C ALA A 50 2.34 0.45 11.40
N PHE A 51 3.17 1.46 11.19
CA PHE A 51 3.99 1.66 10.00
C PHE A 51 3.25 1.81 8.67
N ILE A 52 1.93 1.93 8.68
CA ILE A 52 1.15 2.13 7.46
C ILE A 52 0.99 3.63 7.16
N ASP A 53 1.21 3.98 5.91
CA ASP A 53 0.97 5.30 5.35
C ASP A 53 0.32 5.16 3.97
N PHE A 54 -0.10 6.27 3.38
CA PHE A 54 -0.77 6.28 2.08
C PHE A 54 -0.09 7.28 1.15
N ARG A 55 0.11 6.88 -0.09
CA ARG A 55 0.76 7.70 -1.11
C ARG A 55 0.05 7.61 -2.45
N ASP A 56 0.19 8.69 -3.22
CA ASP A 56 -0.16 8.66 -4.62
C ASP A 56 0.86 7.84 -5.41
N SER A 57 0.37 7.07 -6.35
CA SER A 57 1.18 6.33 -7.31
C SER A 57 0.57 6.45 -8.70
N PRO A 58 1.28 6.04 -9.77
CA PRO A 58 0.70 6.00 -11.12
C PRO A 58 -0.56 5.14 -11.21
N ALA A 59 -0.70 4.14 -10.33
CA ALA A 59 -1.87 3.27 -10.24
C ALA A 59 -2.96 3.80 -9.30
N GLY A 60 -2.79 5.00 -8.74
CA GLY A 60 -3.70 5.61 -7.80
C GLY A 60 -3.16 5.64 -6.35
N ARG A 61 -4.05 5.86 -5.42
CA ARG A 61 -3.72 5.93 -3.99
C ARG A 61 -3.40 4.55 -3.44
N GLN A 62 -2.25 4.38 -2.77
CA GLN A 62 -1.79 3.08 -2.27
C GLN A 62 -1.34 3.14 -0.81
N ALA A 63 -1.63 2.05 -0.07
CA ALA A 63 -1.02 1.79 1.23
C ALA A 63 0.45 1.43 1.06
N CYS A 64 1.31 2.04 1.84
CA CYS A 64 2.75 1.82 1.81
C CYS A 64 3.32 1.74 3.22
N ILE A 65 4.56 1.28 3.32
CA ILE A 65 5.27 1.23 4.59
C ILE A 65 5.92 2.58 4.86
N GLN A 66 5.66 3.12 6.03
CA GLN A 66 6.17 4.39 6.50
C GLN A 66 7.71 4.44 6.45
N GLY A 67 8.24 5.51 5.91
CA GLY A 67 9.68 5.67 5.74
C GLY A 67 10.29 4.91 4.56
N SER A 68 9.46 4.30 3.72
CA SER A 68 9.89 3.62 2.49
C SER A 68 9.02 4.01 1.30
N THR A 69 9.44 3.64 0.10
CA THR A 69 8.66 3.82 -1.13
C THR A 69 7.86 2.56 -1.48
N LEU A 70 8.00 1.50 -0.70
CA LEU A 70 7.37 0.20 -1.00
C LEU A 70 5.91 0.17 -0.56
N ALA A 71 5.03 -0.19 -1.49
CA ALA A 71 3.62 -0.44 -1.20
C ALA A 71 3.45 -1.78 -0.48
N VAL A 72 2.34 -1.93 0.23
CA VAL A 72 2.03 -3.18 0.93
C VAL A 72 1.98 -4.37 -0.04
N TRP A 73 1.38 -4.19 -1.22
CA TRP A 73 1.30 -5.28 -2.22
C TRP A 73 2.68 -5.73 -2.69
N GLU A 74 3.66 -4.83 -2.77
CA GLU A 74 5.04 -5.16 -3.15
C GLU A 74 5.72 -6.00 -2.06
N ILE A 75 5.49 -5.66 -0.79
CA ILE A 75 5.96 -6.48 0.33
C ILE A 75 5.32 -7.86 0.32
N MET A 76 4.03 -7.94 0.00
CA MET A 76 3.33 -9.23 -0.10
C MET A 76 3.84 -10.08 -1.27
N LEU A 77 4.15 -9.45 -2.39
CA LEU A 77 4.79 -10.14 -3.52
C LEU A 77 6.14 -10.72 -3.12
N LEU A 78 6.96 -9.93 -2.44
CA LEU A 78 8.25 -10.37 -1.92
C LEU A 78 8.10 -11.50 -0.88
N THR A 79 7.13 -11.37 0.01
CA THR A 79 6.82 -12.38 1.03
C THR A 79 6.43 -13.71 0.40
N ARG A 80 5.64 -13.70 -0.66
CA ARG A 80 5.32 -14.91 -1.43
C ARG A 80 6.56 -15.57 -2.05
N SER A 81 7.49 -14.78 -2.58
CA SER A 81 8.72 -15.33 -3.14
C SER A 81 9.66 -15.92 -2.08
N TYR A 82 9.54 -15.53 -0.84
CA TYR A 82 10.22 -16.14 0.30
C TYR A 82 9.38 -17.19 1.03
N LYS A 83 8.32 -17.69 0.41
CA LYS A 83 7.44 -18.73 0.97
C LYS A 83 6.87 -18.37 2.36
N ALA A 84 6.46 -17.11 2.50
CA ALA A 84 5.93 -16.52 3.74
C ALA A 84 6.92 -16.44 4.91
N ASP A 85 8.21 -16.53 4.63
CA ASP A 85 9.25 -16.33 5.65
C ASP A 85 9.48 -14.83 5.87
N VAL A 86 8.75 -14.27 6.84
CA VAL A 86 8.79 -12.84 7.17
C VAL A 86 10.17 -12.39 7.64
N ALA A 87 10.88 -13.24 8.38
CA ALA A 87 12.23 -12.95 8.84
C ALA A 87 13.23 -12.82 7.68
N ALA A 88 13.12 -13.68 6.67
CA ALA A 88 13.93 -13.62 5.47
C ALA A 88 13.66 -12.35 4.66
N VAL A 89 12.41 -11.94 4.54
CA VAL A 89 12.01 -10.68 3.90
C VAL A 89 12.60 -9.48 4.64
N ALA A 90 12.49 -9.44 5.95
CA ALA A 90 13.05 -8.37 6.78
C ALA A 90 14.58 -8.27 6.59
N LYS A 91 15.26 -9.40 6.59
CA LYS A 91 16.71 -9.46 6.33
C LYS A 91 17.06 -8.96 4.93
N HIS A 92 16.30 -9.36 3.92
CA HIS A 92 16.49 -8.92 2.53
C HIS A 92 16.37 -7.40 2.40
N LEU A 93 15.36 -6.81 3.03
CA LEU A 93 15.11 -5.37 2.97
C LEU A 93 16.00 -4.55 3.93
N GLY A 94 16.67 -5.20 4.86
CA GLY A 94 17.39 -4.52 5.93
C GLY A 94 16.45 -3.79 6.89
N TRP A 95 15.27 -4.33 7.11
CA TRP A 95 14.22 -3.74 7.95
C TRP A 95 14.06 -4.48 9.27
N PRO A 96 13.57 -3.78 10.31
CA PRO A 96 13.07 -4.46 11.49
C PRO A 96 11.92 -5.41 11.11
N LEU A 97 11.88 -6.56 11.76
CA LEU A 97 10.83 -7.57 11.53
C LEU A 97 9.42 -6.98 11.64
N GLY A 98 9.20 -6.07 12.60
CA GLY A 98 7.90 -5.43 12.84
C GLY A 98 7.36 -4.66 11.64
N LYS A 99 8.21 -4.10 10.78
CA LYS A 99 7.75 -3.42 9.55
C LYS A 99 7.17 -4.40 8.53
N VAL A 100 7.79 -5.55 8.36
CA VAL A 100 7.28 -6.59 7.46
C VAL A 100 5.99 -7.21 8.02
N GLN A 101 5.96 -7.47 9.31
CA GLN A 101 4.76 -7.95 10.00
C GLN A 101 3.58 -6.97 9.86
N ALA A 102 3.85 -5.66 9.93
CA ALA A 102 2.83 -4.64 9.72
C ALA A 102 2.19 -4.73 8.33
N ALA A 103 2.99 -4.95 7.28
CA ALA A 103 2.47 -5.15 5.92
C ALA A 103 1.60 -6.41 5.84
N VAL A 104 2.02 -7.50 6.46
CA VAL A 104 1.26 -8.75 6.51
C VAL A 104 -0.07 -8.55 7.24
N HIS A 105 -0.07 -7.90 8.40
CA HIS A 105 -1.29 -7.62 9.17
C HIS A 105 -2.27 -6.74 8.39
N TYR A 106 -1.75 -5.74 7.67
CA TYR A 106 -2.60 -4.91 6.80
C TYR A 106 -3.22 -5.73 5.68
N ALA A 107 -2.44 -6.57 5.02
CA ALA A 107 -2.92 -7.43 3.94
C ALA A 107 -3.98 -8.46 4.43
N GLU A 108 -3.83 -8.96 5.65
CA GLU A 108 -4.82 -9.84 6.27
C GLU A 108 -6.15 -9.12 6.56
N ALA A 109 -6.07 -7.84 6.95
CA ALA A 109 -7.25 -7.02 7.21
C ALA A 109 -7.96 -6.55 5.93
N PHE A 110 -7.21 -6.30 4.88
CA PHE A 110 -7.70 -5.79 3.60
C PHE A 110 -7.26 -6.69 2.42
N PRO A 111 -7.64 -7.97 2.43
CA PRO A 111 -7.13 -8.92 1.44
C PRO A 111 -7.57 -8.61 0.02
N GLU A 112 -8.80 -8.13 -0.16
CA GLU A 112 -9.33 -7.78 -1.48
C GLU A 112 -8.54 -6.65 -2.14
N GLU A 113 -8.23 -5.60 -1.39
CA GLU A 113 -7.45 -4.46 -1.85
C GLU A 113 -6.04 -4.88 -2.30
N VAL A 114 -5.38 -5.71 -1.52
CA VAL A 114 -4.04 -6.20 -1.81
C VAL A 114 -4.05 -7.20 -2.96
N ASP A 115 -5.02 -8.10 -3.01
CA ASP A 115 -5.17 -9.07 -4.09
C ASP A 115 -5.49 -8.38 -5.42
N GLU A 116 -6.31 -7.35 -5.42
CA GLU A 116 -6.60 -6.52 -6.60
C GLU A 116 -5.33 -5.85 -7.12
N ALA A 117 -4.54 -5.24 -6.24
CA ALA A 117 -3.27 -4.61 -6.61
C ALA A 117 -2.28 -5.63 -7.17
N LEU A 118 -2.21 -6.83 -6.59
CA LEU A 118 -1.38 -7.92 -7.10
C LEU A 118 -1.85 -8.38 -8.48
N SER A 119 -3.15 -8.52 -8.70
CA SER A 119 -3.72 -8.91 -10.00
C SER A 119 -3.45 -7.87 -11.08
N GLU A 120 -3.62 -6.59 -10.78
CA GLU A 120 -3.32 -5.48 -11.70
C GLU A 120 -1.83 -5.47 -12.11
N ASN A 121 -0.96 -5.95 -11.25
CA ASN A 121 0.48 -6.01 -11.48
C ASN A 121 0.98 -7.40 -11.90
N GLU A 122 0.10 -8.37 -12.08
CA GLU A 122 0.43 -9.74 -12.51
C GLU A 122 1.12 -9.78 -13.88
N SER A 123 0.75 -8.85 -14.77
CA SER A 123 1.37 -8.69 -16.09
C SER A 123 2.74 -7.99 -16.01
N THR A 124 3.11 -7.51 -14.84
CA THR A 124 4.42 -6.89 -14.62
C THR A 124 5.46 -7.98 -14.60
N ASP A 125 6.22 -8.08 -15.70
CA ASP A 125 7.30 -9.04 -15.79
C ASP A 125 8.41 -8.73 -14.77
N PHE A 126 9.31 -9.67 -14.60
CA PHE A 126 10.41 -9.53 -13.64
C PHE A 126 11.33 -8.34 -13.99
N ASP A 127 11.49 -8.01 -15.26
CA ASP A 127 12.30 -6.88 -15.69
C ASP A 127 11.68 -5.53 -15.32
N SER A 128 10.35 -5.42 -15.38
CA SER A 128 9.63 -4.25 -14.88
C SER A 128 9.75 -4.14 -13.35
N LEU A 129 9.65 -5.25 -12.65
CA LEU A 129 9.82 -5.30 -11.19
C LEU A 129 11.24 -4.87 -10.77
N LYS A 130 12.26 -5.25 -11.50
CA LYS A 130 13.65 -4.81 -11.28
C LYS A 130 13.80 -3.29 -11.32
N ARG A 131 13.12 -2.63 -12.25
CA ARG A 131 13.19 -1.18 -12.41
C ARG A 131 12.50 -0.45 -11.25
N MET A 132 11.45 -1.04 -10.70
CA MET A 132 10.68 -0.48 -9.60
C MET A 132 11.32 -0.80 -8.23
N LEU A 133 11.96 -1.95 -8.11
CA LEU A 133 12.51 -2.48 -6.87
C LEU A 133 13.96 -2.93 -7.08
N PRO A 134 14.95 -2.04 -6.93
CA PRO A 134 16.36 -2.43 -7.10
C PRO A 134 16.79 -3.62 -6.25
N GLN A 135 16.18 -3.81 -5.08
CA GLN A 135 16.46 -4.96 -4.20
C GLN A 135 16.06 -6.29 -4.84
N ALA A 136 15.06 -6.32 -5.71
CA ALA A 136 14.62 -7.52 -6.40
C ALA A 136 15.67 -8.06 -7.37
N VAL A 137 16.56 -7.21 -7.87
CA VAL A 137 17.67 -7.59 -8.77
C VAL A 137 18.62 -8.57 -8.08
N GLU A 138 19.06 -8.25 -6.86
CA GLU A 138 19.94 -9.13 -6.08
C GLU A 138 19.29 -10.49 -5.80
N PHE A 139 18.01 -10.46 -5.46
CA PHE A 139 17.28 -11.69 -5.19
C PHE A 139 17.26 -12.63 -6.41
N ALA A 140 16.96 -12.09 -7.58
CA ALA A 140 16.91 -12.86 -8.81
C ALA A 140 18.29 -13.40 -9.23
N SER A 141 19.33 -12.58 -9.11
CA SER A 141 20.71 -12.99 -9.42
C SER A 141 21.17 -14.18 -8.58
N ARG A 142 20.86 -14.17 -7.29
CA ARG A 142 21.16 -15.28 -6.38
C ARG A 142 20.42 -16.56 -6.75
N LYS A 143 19.18 -16.43 -7.22
CA LYS A 143 18.37 -17.59 -7.61
C LYS A 143 18.85 -18.21 -8.93
N ALA A 144 19.31 -17.40 -9.86
CA ALA A 144 19.88 -17.84 -11.12
C ALA A 144 21.27 -18.49 -10.94
N ALA A 145 22.09 -18.02 -10.00
CA ALA A 145 23.42 -18.53 -9.72
C ALA A 145 23.43 -19.91 -9.01
N ARG A 146 22.27 -20.38 -8.52
CA ARG A 146 22.11 -21.69 -7.86
C ARG A 146 21.61 -22.81 -8.78
N ARG A 147 21.54 -22.55 -10.06
CA ARG A 147 21.24 -23.56 -11.07
C ARG A 147 22.59 -23.99 -11.76
#